data_119d240ed015e07afc63079b0a5543df
#
_entry.id   119d240ed015e07afc63079b0a5543df
#
_cell.length_a   1.000
_cell.length_b   1.000
_cell.length_c   1.000
_cell.angle_alpha   90.00
_cell.angle_beta   90.00
_cell.angle_gamma   90.00
#
_symmetry.space_group_name_H-M   'P 1'
#
loop_
_entity.id
_entity.type
_entity.pdbx_description
1 polymer ?
#
loop_
_entity_poly.entity_id
_entity_poly.type
_entity_poly.pdbx_seq_one_letter_code
_entity_poly.pdbx_strand_id
1 'polypeptide(L)'
;GDYTVKAAVTPVAGSMSELSRSISVSDTEAAMVVSNDFPACREEVVFSLNRMTGVTGVSWDFGDGSERRQTASASETLTHSYAEEGRYTVRAEVAYADGGTETLMRQIEAAGLSLSWACRNFDPSKMWIMAHRGNTKNGYELPPNSMAAFRRCVELGCVEFIETDVQITKDGEVICLHDNYLSRFTDYNDYASGKGMVADFTLEELGRFRLKTTDGKVSDQKIPTLEEVLMEFRGKVWFNLDKCMESDVSIEKVYDVVERCGCLDRVQFYISDDTDRADWLSRQKPQGIIAPHANKEEVLTRMAAYSPVYMIQTSTQYAGASWISSINARALSVTNLLDDEGQAFYNGNTTVMDGFVSAGVRMIQCDYPAEMDEYLRGRGKR
;
A
#
# COMPACT_ATOMS: atom_id res chain seq x y z
N GLY A 1 14.33 -8.20 -26.83
CA GLY A 1 13.51 -7.58 -27.87
C GLY A 1 13.73 -6.07 -27.95
N ASP A 2 13.43 -5.49 -29.10
CA ASP A 2 13.53 -4.04 -29.31
C ASP A 2 12.20 -3.38 -28.98
N TYR A 3 12.26 -2.37 -28.15
CA TYR A 3 11.11 -1.60 -27.70
C TYR A 3 11.29 -0.14 -28.11
N THR A 4 10.20 0.51 -28.52
CA THR A 4 10.20 1.94 -28.77
C THR A 4 9.36 2.62 -27.69
N VAL A 5 10.00 3.39 -26.83
CA VAL A 5 9.31 4.25 -25.86
C VAL A 5 8.95 5.55 -26.55
N LYS A 6 7.68 5.92 -26.52
CA LYS A 6 7.16 7.17 -27.06
C LYS A 6 6.62 8.03 -25.93
N ALA A 7 7.00 9.30 -25.90
CA ALA A 7 6.45 10.28 -25.01
C ALA A 7 5.82 11.42 -25.83
N ALA A 8 4.54 11.69 -25.60
CA ALA A 8 3.85 12.85 -26.14
C ALA A 8 4.07 14.03 -25.18
N VAL A 9 4.72 15.09 -25.66
CA VAL A 9 4.94 16.30 -24.89
C VAL A 9 4.03 17.40 -25.44
N THR A 10 3.12 17.88 -24.60
CA THR A 10 2.26 19.03 -24.90
C THR A 10 2.81 20.24 -24.16
N PRO A 11 3.48 21.20 -24.80
CA PRO A 11 3.91 22.42 -24.15
C PRO A 11 2.72 23.30 -23.79
N VAL A 12 2.89 24.20 -22.81
CA VAL A 12 1.86 25.16 -22.35
C VAL A 12 1.37 26.07 -23.49
N ALA A 13 2.19 26.25 -24.53
CA ALA A 13 1.82 26.91 -25.78
C ALA A 13 2.57 26.24 -26.93
N GLY A 14 1.86 25.70 -27.94
CA GLY A 14 2.44 25.11 -29.11
C GLY A 14 1.78 23.79 -29.52
N SER A 15 2.23 23.21 -30.65
CA SER A 15 1.78 21.90 -31.14
C SER A 15 2.44 20.75 -30.37
N MET A 16 1.69 19.67 -30.20
CA MET A 16 2.18 18.44 -29.59
C MET A 16 3.39 17.89 -30.36
N SER A 17 4.45 17.55 -29.67
CA SER A 17 5.62 16.86 -30.22
C SER A 17 5.72 15.45 -29.63
N GLU A 18 6.01 14.47 -30.50
CA GLU A 18 6.31 13.11 -30.09
C GLU A 18 7.82 12.93 -29.97
N LEU A 19 8.28 12.51 -28.82
CA LEU A 19 9.65 12.04 -28.59
C LEU A 19 9.64 10.52 -28.59
N SER A 20 10.49 9.90 -29.40
CA SER A 20 10.65 8.45 -29.38
C SER A 20 12.09 8.06 -29.12
N ARG A 21 12.28 7.00 -28.33
CA ARG A 21 13.59 6.38 -28.09
C ARG A 21 13.47 4.87 -28.25
N SER A 22 14.30 4.28 -29.10
CA SER A 22 14.43 2.83 -29.20
C SER A 22 15.31 2.33 -28.05
N ILE A 23 14.83 1.28 -27.37
CA ILE A 23 15.55 0.55 -26.33
C ILE A 23 15.62 -0.90 -26.79
N SER A 24 16.83 -1.41 -27.01
CA SER A 24 17.04 -2.85 -27.20
C SER A 24 17.23 -3.52 -25.85
N VAL A 25 16.34 -4.41 -25.49
CA VAL A 25 16.52 -5.29 -24.33
C VAL A 25 17.02 -6.63 -24.85
N SER A 26 18.32 -6.89 -24.69
CA SER A 26 18.89 -8.19 -25.02
C SER A 26 18.75 -9.12 -23.81
N ASP A 27 18.25 -10.31 -24.06
CA ASP A 27 18.09 -11.36 -23.05
C ASP A 27 19.45 -12.01 -22.69
N THR A 28 20.55 -11.52 -23.24
CA THR A 28 21.91 -12.13 -23.14
C THR A 28 22.89 -11.37 -22.28
N GLU A 29 22.56 -10.12 -21.83
CA GLU A 29 23.47 -9.35 -20.99
C GLU A 29 23.36 -9.74 -19.53
N ALA A 30 24.50 -9.76 -18.85
CA ALA A 30 24.56 -9.90 -17.40
C ALA A 30 23.81 -8.74 -16.72
N ALA A 31 22.99 -9.05 -15.75
CA ALA A 31 22.23 -8.01 -15.05
C ALA A 31 22.14 -8.29 -13.55
N MET A 32 22.15 -7.21 -12.79
CA MET A 32 21.80 -7.23 -11.37
C MET A 32 20.28 -7.30 -11.25
N VAL A 33 19.78 -8.33 -10.58
CA VAL A 33 18.37 -8.52 -10.24
C VAL A 33 18.14 -8.06 -8.82
N VAL A 34 17.15 -7.21 -8.63
CA VAL A 34 16.77 -6.64 -7.33
C VAL A 34 15.27 -6.86 -7.14
N SER A 35 14.87 -7.33 -5.96
CA SER A 35 13.46 -7.58 -5.67
C SER A 35 12.61 -6.30 -5.62
N ASN A 36 13.19 -5.17 -5.25
CA ASN A 36 12.54 -3.86 -5.20
C ASN A 36 13.58 -2.74 -5.39
N ASP A 37 13.39 -1.90 -6.41
CA ASP A 37 14.23 -0.70 -6.64
C ASP A 37 13.80 0.50 -5.78
N PHE A 38 12.62 0.42 -5.14
CA PHE A 38 12.02 1.46 -4.32
C PHE A 38 11.64 0.96 -2.92
N PRO A 39 12.58 0.34 -2.17
CA PRO A 39 12.24 -0.25 -0.89
C PRO A 39 11.84 0.81 0.13
N ALA A 40 11.07 0.37 1.12
CA ALA A 40 10.94 1.12 2.36
C ALA A 40 12.24 1.03 3.18
N CYS A 41 12.53 2.04 3.99
CA CYS A 41 13.63 1.94 4.95
C CYS A 41 13.40 0.74 5.87
N ARG A 42 14.44 -0.08 6.07
CA ARG A 42 14.41 -1.35 6.83
C ARG A 42 13.64 -2.51 6.19
N GLU A 43 13.16 -2.36 4.95
CA GLU A 43 12.68 -3.47 4.13
C GLU A 43 13.87 -4.32 3.67
N GLU A 44 13.72 -5.65 3.73
CA GLU A 44 14.72 -6.57 3.18
C GLU A 44 14.60 -6.64 1.66
N VAL A 45 15.66 -6.21 0.97
CA VAL A 45 15.81 -6.28 -0.48
C VAL A 45 16.70 -7.44 -0.85
N VAL A 46 16.26 -8.27 -1.78
CA VAL A 46 17.04 -9.41 -2.29
C VAL A 46 17.80 -8.99 -3.53
N PHE A 47 19.11 -9.29 -3.55
CA PHE A 47 20.01 -9.03 -4.67
C PHE A 47 20.58 -10.35 -5.21
N SER A 48 20.65 -10.44 -6.54
CA SER A 48 21.28 -11.56 -7.25
C SER A 48 21.81 -11.09 -8.61
N LEU A 49 22.54 -11.95 -9.28
CA LEU A 49 22.94 -11.74 -10.67
C LEU A 49 22.29 -12.80 -11.55
N ASN A 50 21.92 -12.45 -12.77
CA ASN A 50 21.43 -13.39 -13.75
C ASN A 50 22.43 -13.59 -14.89
N ARG A 51 22.33 -14.74 -15.58
CA ARG A 51 22.99 -15.05 -16.86
C ARG A 51 24.51 -14.88 -16.91
N MET A 52 25.19 -15.11 -15.79
CA MET A 52 26.64 -15.01 -15.71
C MET A 52 27.25 -16.40 -15.57
N THR A 53 28.09 -16.78 -16.52
CA THR A 53 28.86 -18.03 -16.48
C THR A 53 30.34 -17.74 -16.15
N GLY A 54 30.98 -18.67 -15.46
CA GLY A 54 32.41 -18.54 -15.13
C GLY A 54 32.68 -17.56 -13.98
N VAL A 55 31.67 -17.12 -13.24
CA VAL A 55 31.86 -16.29 -12.05
C VAL A 55 32.46 -17.06 -10.91
N THR A 56 33.57 -16.53 -10.36
CA THR A 56 34.32 -17.09 -9.21
C THR A 56 34.10 -16.32 -7.92
N GLY A 57 33.51 -15.16 -7.98
CA GLY A 57 33.17 -14.34 -6.81
C GLY A 57 32.52 -13.00 -7.21
N VAL A 58 31.74 -12.46 -6.31
CA VAL A 58 31.12 -11.13 -6.46
C VAL A 58 31.29 -10.33 -5.18
N SER A 59 31.81 -9.11 -5.29
CA SER A 59 31.90 -8.13 -4.20
C SER A 59 30.79 -7.10 -4.33
N TRP A 60 29.96 -7.00 -3.30
CA TRP A 60 28.80 -6.11 -3.25
C TRP A 60 29.06 -4.90 -2.38
N ASP A 61 28.82 -3.72 -2.92
CA ASP A 61 28.79 -2.42 -2.23
C ASP A 61 27.40 -1.83 -2.41
N PHE A 62 26.66 -1.62 -1.31
CA PHE A 62 25.28 -1.15 -1.35
C PHE A 62 25.16 0.39 -1.45
N GLY A 63 26.28 1.10 -1.36
CA GLY A 63 26.32 2.55 -1.53
C GLY A 63 25.85 3.36 -0.32
N ASP A 64 25.56 2.71 0.81
CA ASP A 64 25.10 3.30 2.07
C ASP A 64 26.19 3.39 3.15
N GLY A 65 27.43 3.02 2.81
CA GLY A 65 28.56 2.99 3.73
C GLY A 65 28.64 1.75 4.60
N SER A 66 27.75 0.77 4.42
CA SER A 66 27.87 -0.55 5.07
C SER A 66 29.07 -1.34 4.54
N GLU A 67 29.49 -2.37 5.29
CA GLU A 67 30.58 -3.24 4.87
C GLU A 67 30.23 -3.98 3.57
N ARG A 68 31.22 -4.08 2.68
CA ARG A 68 31.11 -4.87 1.45
C ARG A 68 30.85 -6.33 1.78
N ARG A 69 29.98 -6.98 1.03
CA ARG A 69 29.64 -8.39 1.18
C ARG A 69 30.15 -9.19 -0.01
N GLN A 70 30.41 -10.48 0.21
CA GLN A 70 30.92 -11.37 -0.81
C GLN A 70 29.95 -12.52 -1.05
N THR A 71 29.78 -12.89 -2.32
CA THR A 71 29.12 -14.13 -2.74
C THR A 71 30.07 -14.95 -3.59
N ALA A 72 30.04 -16.28 -3.48
CA ALA A 72 30.96 -17.17 -4.18
C ALA A 72 30.54 -17.46 -5.63
N SER A 73 29.32 -17.13 -6.01
CA SER A 73 28.81 -17.40 -7.36
C SER A 73 27.73 -16.37 -7.75
N ALA A 74 27.40 -16.29 -9.04
CA ALA A 74 26.33 -15.46 -9.56
C ALA A 74 24.93 -15.92 -9.12
N SER A 75 24.73 -17.20 -8.82
CA SER A 75 23.45 -17.77 -8.40
C SER A 75 23.14 -17.57 -6.92
N GLU A 76 24.11 -17.16 -6.12
CA GLU A 76 23.95 -16.89 -4.71
C GLU A 76 23.19 -15.56 -4.53
N THR A 77 22.14 -15.59 -3.70
CA THR A 77 21.37 -14.40 -3.33
C THR A 77 21.84 -13.86 -1.99
N LEU A 78 21.70 -12.55 -1.81
CA LEU A 78 21.92 -11.91 -0.52
C LEU A 78 20.82 -10.87 -0.26
N THR A 79 20.59 -10.56 1.00
CA THR A 79 19.64 -9.52 1.40
C THR A 79 20.37 -8.32 1.98
N HIS A 80 19.84 -7.12 1.73
CA HIS A 80 20.27 -5.89 2.35
C HIS A 80 19.08 -5.01 2.68
N SER A 81 19.19 -4.14 3.69
CA SER A 81 18.16 -3.16 4.04
C SER A 81 18.80 -1.80 4.32
N TYR A 82 18.21 -0.76 3.77
CA TYR A 82 18.65 0.61 3.99
C TYR A 82 18.03 1.19 5.26
N ALA A 83 18.83 1.75 6.14
CA ALA A 83 18.34 2.30 7.41
C ALA A 83 17.69 3.68 7.23
N GLU A 84 18.19 4.46 6.29
CA GLU A 84 17.81 5.86 6.06
C GLU A 84 17.24 6.04 4.65
N GLU A 85 16.45 7.09 4.48
CA GLU A 85 15.98 7.50 3.16
C GLU A 85 17.15 8.00 2.28
N GLY A 86 17.10 7.68 1.00
CA GLY A 86 18.15 8.11 0.09
C GLY A 86 18.15 7.41 -1.25
N ARG A 87 19.02 7.91 -2.12
CA ARG A 87 19.34 7.27 -3.40
C ARG A 87 20.72 6.62 -3.29
N TYR A 88 20.75 5.33 -3.46
CA TYR A 88 21.93 4.49 -3.31
C TYR A 88 22.35 3.90 -4.65
N THR A 89 23.65 3.86 -4.90
CA THR A 89 24.20 3.17 -6.08
C THR A 89 24.81 1.86 -5.63
N VAL A 90 24.08 0.78 -5.84
CA VAL A 90 24.61 -0.57 -5.61
C VAL A 90 25.62 -0.92 -6.69
N ARG A 91 26.77 -1.47 -6.30
CA ARG A 91 27.81 -1.98 -7.21
C ARG A 91 28.09 -3.44 -6.92
N ALA A 92 28.12 -4.25 -7.96
CA ALA A 92 28.57 -5.64 -7.92
C ALA A 92 29.81 -5.75 -8.78
N GLU A 93 30.98 -5.94 -8.13
CA GLU A 93 32.24 -6.22 -8.79
C GLU A 93 32.37 -7.76 -8.96
N VAL A 94 32.27 -8.21 -10.20
CA VAL A 94 32.22 -9.63 -10.56
C VAL A 94 33.58 -10.08 -11.02
N ALA A 95 34.10 -11.18 -10.45
CA ALA A 95 35.34 -11.83 -10.88
C ALA A 95 35.04 -13.12 -11.66
N TYR A 96 35.76 -13.33 -12.74
CA TYR A 96 35.64 -14.50 -13.61
C TYR A 96 36.83 -15.45 -13.53
N ALA A 97 36.62 -16.70 -13.91
CA ALA A 97 37.66 -17.76 -13.88
C ALA A 97 38.85 -17.51 -14.82
N ASP A 98 38.68 -16.71 -15.86
CA ASP A 98 39.71 -16.27 -16.79
C ASP A 98 40.56 -15.08 -16.28
N GLY A 99 40.24 -14.57 -15.07
CA GLY A 99 40.88 -13.39 -14.46
C GLY A 99 40.23 -12.05 -14.86
N GLY A 100 39.19 -12.06 -15.71
CA GLY A 100 38.43 -10.86 -16.05
C GLY A 100 37.59 -10.35 -14.87
N THR A 101 37.27 -9.06 -14.90
CA THR A 101 36.38 -8.43 -13.93
C THR A 101 35.33 -7.54 -14.64
N GLU A 102 34.15 -7.44 -14.09
CA GLU A 102 33.06 -6.56 -14.56
C GLU A 102 32.41 -5.88 -13.37
N THR A 103 31.92 -4.64 -13.57
CA THR A 103 31.19 -3.92 -12.54
C THR A 103 29.78 -3.63 -13.05
N LEU A 104 28.78 -4.19 -12.36
CA LEU A 104 27.37 -3.89 -12.58
C LEU A 104 26.90 -2.85 -11.55
N MET A 105 25.98 -1.97 -11.98
CA MET A 105 25.45 -0.93 -11.10
C MET A 105 23.92 -0.91 -11.17
N ARG A 106 23.27 -0.63 -10.02
CA ARG A 106 21.82 -0.44 -9.90
C ARG A 106 21.52 0.75 -8.98
N GLN A 107 20.55 1.55 -9.34
CA GLN A 107 20.03 2.63 -8.47
C GLN A 107 18.90 2.07 -7.61
N ILE A 108 18.97 2.36 -6.31
CA ILE A 108 17.93 2.05 -5.32
C ILE A 108 17.49 3.38 -4.69
N GLU A 109 16.18 3.58 -4.58
CA GLU A 109 15.63 4.76 -3.90
C GLU A 109 14.82 4.29 -2.67
N ALA A 110 15.43 4.36 -1.48
CA ALA A 110 14.76 4.02 -0.23
C ALA A 110 14.00 5.22 0.33
N ALA A 111 12.72 5.04 0.67
CA ALA A 111 11.89 6.11 1.25
C ALA A 111 10.76 5.56 2.12
N GLY A 112 10.45 6.29 3.19
CA GLY A 112 9.44 5.90 4.18
C GLY A 112 9.85 4.67 4.99
N LEU A 113 9.06 4.33 5.99
CA LEU A 113 9.34 3.22 6.90
C LEU A 113 8.67 1.92 6.43
N SER A 114 9.35 0.80 6.56
CA SER A 114 8.81 -0.55 6.35
C SER A 114 7.62 -0.81 7.28
N LEU A 115 6.48 -1.19 6.73
CA LEU A 115 5.28 -1.55 7.49
C LEU A 115 5.56 -2.79 8.36
N SER A 116 6.17 -3.80 7.80
CA SER A 116 6.49 -5.03 8.50
C SER A 116 7.46 -4.80 9.65
N TRP A 117 8.46 -3.93 9.47
CA TRP A 117 9.37 -3.54 10.54
C TRP A 117 8.64 -2.75 11.63
N ALA A 118 7.83 -1.77 11.24
CA ALA A 118 7.09 -0.93 12.18
C ALA A 118 6.11 -1.75 13.05
N CYS A 119 5.42 -2.73 12.45
CA CYS A 119 4.53 -3.62 13.19
C CYS A 119 5.27 -4.49 14.21
N ARG A 120 6.44 -5.05 13.82
CA ARG A 120 7.27 -5.86 14.73
C ARG A 120 7.91 -5.04 15.88
N ASN A 121 8.09 -3.74 15.66
CA ASN A 121 8.68 -2.82 16.64
C ASN A 121 7.66 -1.82 17.21
N PHE A 122 6.37 -2.15 17.12
CA PHE A 122 5.28 -1.30 17.61
C PHE A 122 5.40 -1.06 19.13
N ASP A 123 5.32 0.19 19.55
CA ASP A 123 5.23 0.55 20.96
C ASP A 123 3.81 0.30 21.48
N PRO A 124 3.58 -0.70 22.37
CA PRO A 124 2.24 -1.04 22.83
C PRO A 124 1.62 0.03 23.75
N SER A 125 2.33 1.07 24.15
CA SER A 125 1.77 2.22 24.83
C SER A 125 1.04 3.19 23.90
N LYS A 126 1.25 3.07 22.57
CA LYS A 126 0.74 3.95 21.52
C LYS A 126 -0.47 3.37 20.79
N MET A 127 -1.11 4.22 19.99
CA MET A 127 -2.17 3.84 19.06
C MET A 127 -1.93 4.54 17.70
N TRP A 128 -2.11 3.80 16.63
CA TRP A 128 -2.09 4.34 15.26
C TRP A 128 -3.49 4.78 14.81
N ILE A 129 -3.49 5.70 13.87
CA ILE A 129 -4.71 6.23 13.25
C ILE A 129 -4.73 5.82 11.79
N MET A 130 -5.86 5.24 11.34
CA MET A 130 -6.16 4.95 9.96
C MET A 130 -7.32 5.84 9.50
N ALA A 131 -7.08 6.64 8.46
CA ALA A 131 -8.11 7.50 7.89
C ALA A 131 -8.98 6.71 6.91
N HIS A 132 -10.25 6.51 7.24
CA HIS A 132 -11.24 5.79 6.43
C HIS A 132 -11.49 6.53 5.11
N ARG A 133 -11.16 5.90 3.96
CA ARG A 133 -11.26 6.46 2.59
C ARG A 133 -10.53 7.80 2.41
N GLY A 134 -9.51 8.04 3.22
CA GLY A 134 -8.85 9.34 3.27
C GLY A 134 -9.71 10.47 3.84
N ASN A 135 -10.83 10.16 4.51
CA ASN A 135 -11.70 11.17 5.12
C ASN A 135 -10.97 11.93 6.22
N THR A 136 -11.23 13.23 6.24
CA THR A 136 -10.78 14.14 7.29
C THR A 136 -11.93 15.03 7.77
N LYS A 137 -13.11 14.58 7.68
CA LYS A 137 -14.48 15.17 7.81
C LYS A 137 -14.64 16.58 8.39
N ASN A 138 -13.59 17.36 8.55
CA ASN A 138 -13.70 18.77 8.82
C ASN A 138 -14.34 19.47 7.62
N GLY A 139 -15.66 19.20 7.41
CA GLY A 139 -16.50 19.95 6.54
C GLY A 139 -16.98 19.30 5.25
N TYR A 140 -16.87 17.99 5.04
CA TYR A 140 -17.39 17.31 3.82
C TYR A 140 -16.86 17.87 2.48
N GLU A 141 -15.70 18.53 2.50
CA GLU A 141 -15.22 19.30 1.36
C GLU A 141 -14.52 18.45 0.29
N LEU A 142 -14.02 17.28 0.69
CA LEU A 142 -13.25 16.39 -0.19
C LEU A 142 -13.98 15.07 -0.39
N PRO A 143 -14.06 14.57 -1.64
CA PRO A 143 -14.66 13.27 -1.91
C PRO A 143 -13.84 12.14 -1.26
N PRO A 144 -14.49 11.11 -0.67
CA PRO A 144 -13.81 9.90 -0.25
C PRO A 144 -13.07 9.23 -1.41
N ASN A 145 -11.97 8.54 -1.12
CA ASN A 145 -11.14 7.85 -2.12
C ASN A 145 -10.59 8.77 -3.23
N SER A 146 -10.42 10.08 -2.96
CA SER A 146 -9.83 11.03 -3.92
C SER A 146 -8.38 11.36 -3.59
N MET A 147 -7.62 11.74 -4.63
CA MET A 147 -6.25 12.23 -4.46
C MET A 147 -6.18 13.43 -3.50
N ALA A 148 -7.17 14.32 -3.55
CA ALA A 148 -7.25 15.48 -2.65
C ALA A 148 -7.45 15.06 -1.18
N ALA A 149 -8.29 14.07 -0.91
CA ALA A 149 -8.49 13.53 0.44
C ALA A 149 -7.20 12.90 0.98
N PHE A 150 -6.51 12.09 0.16
CA PHE A 150 -5.26 11.45 0.56
C PHE A 150 -4.13 12.47 0.81
N ARG A 151 -4.01 13.52 -0.02
CA ARG A 151 -3.06 14.63 0.24
C ARG A 151 -3.35 15.30 1.57
N ARG A 152 -4.62 15.56 1.86
CA ARG A 152 -5.02 16.15 3.13
C ARG A 152 -4.63 15.29 4.33
N CYS A 153 -4.80 13.97 4.26
CA CYS A 153 -4.35 13.05 5.31
C CYS A 153 -2.85 13.15 5.58
N VAL A 154 -2.05 13.18 4.51
CA VAL A 154 -0.58 13.33 4.64
C VAL A 154 -0.21 14.69 5.22
N GLU A 155 -0.87 15.78 4.80
CA GLU A 155 -0.65 17.14 5.33
C GLU A 155 -0.97 17.27 6.83
N LEU A 156 -1.94 16.50 7.35
CA LEU A 156 -2.25 16.47 8.78
C LEU A 156 -1.07 15.95 9.62
N GLY A 157 -0.22 15.09 9.07
CA GLY A 157 0.97 14.56 9.74
C GLY A 157 0.69 13.71 10.98
N CYS A 158 -0.54 13.23 11.14
CA CYS A 158 -0.99 12.44 12.29
C CYS A 158 -1.60 11.09 11.89
N VAL A 159 -1.58 10.74 10.61
CA VAL A 159 -2.18 9.53 10.06
C VAL A 159 -1.06 8.56 9.67
N GLU A 160 -1.06 7.36 10.22
CA GLU A 160 -0.14 6.29 9.82
C GLU A 160 -0.66 5.53 8.60
N PHE A 161 -1.99 5.30 8.52
CA PHE A 161 -2.63 4.58 7.44
C PHE A 161 -3.71 5.40 6.77
N ILE A 162 -3.81 5.25 5.45
CA ILE A 162 -5.01 5.57 4.69
C ILE A 162 -5.67 4.25 4.29
N GLU A 163 -6.93 4.08 4.64
CA GLU A 163 -7.75 3.03 4.07
C GLU A 163 -8.35 3.54 2.77
N THR A 164 -8.41 2.67 1.75
CA THR A 164 -9.03 2.94 0.46
C THR A 164 -9.64 1.68 -0.12
N ASP A 165 -10.77 1.86 -0.80
CA ASP A 165 -11.52 0.79 -1.43
C ASP A 165 -11.05 0.58 -2.87
N VAL A 166 -10.85 -0.66 -3.32
CA VAL A 166 -10.44 -0.97 -4.68
C VAL A 166 -11.57 -1.59 -5.51
N GLN A 167 -11.62 -1.23 -6.80
CA GLN A 167 -12.53 -1.80 -7.79
C GLN A 167 -11.79 -2.09 -9.08
N ILE A 168 -12.36 -2.97 -9.93
CA ILE A 168 -11.76 -3.36 -11.22
C ILE A 168 -12.62 -2.84 -12.36
N THR A 169 -12.00 -2.12 -13.29
CA THR A 169 -12.64 -1.61 -14.51
C THR A 169 -12.84 -2.73 -15.54
N LYS A 170 -13.62 -2.45 -16.58
CA LYS A 170 -13.86 -3.37 -17.71
C LYS A 170 -12.58 -3.82 -18.41
N ASP A 171 -11.61 -2.95 -18.57
CA ASP A 171 -10.29 -3.21 -19.15
C ASP A 171 -9.25 -3.73 -18.16
N GLY A 172 -9.66 -3.89 -16.88
CA GLY A 172 -8.90 -4.58 -15.86
C GLY A 172 -7.96 -3.69 -15.05
N GLU A 173 -8.13 -2.37 -15.13
CA GLU A 173 -7.40 -1.42 -14.30
C GLU A 173 -7.96 -1.38 -12.87
N VAL A 174 -7.09 -1.19 -11.88
CA VAL A 174 -7.48 -1.06 -10.48
C VAL A 174 -7.66 0.41 -10.14
N ILE A 175 -8.85 0.77 -9.67
CA ILE A 175 -9.22 2.14 -9.28
C ILE A 175 -9.62 2.20 -7.82
N CYS A 176 -9.63 3.41 -7.23
CA CYS A 176 -10.08 3.64 -5.86
C CYS A 176 -11.51 4.20 -5.84
N LEU A 177 -12.48 3.37 -5.45
CA LEU A 177 -13.88 3.72 -5.32
C LEU A 177 -14.59 2.73 -4.40
N HIS A 178 -15.46 3.20 -3.50
CA HIS A 178 -16.10 2.32 -2.52
C HIS A 178 -17.11 1.36 -3.15
N ASP A 179 -18.10 1.90 -3.88
CA ASP A 179 -19.15 1.09 -4.46
C ASP A 179 -18.75 0.58 -5.85
N ASN A 180 -19.15 -0.63 -6.18
CA ASN A 180 -19.07 -1.13 -7.55
C ASN A 180 -20.07 -0.44 -8.50
N TYR A 181 -21.02 0.39 -7.97
CA TYR A 181 -21.92 1.27 -8.70
C TYR A 181 -21.44 2.72 -8.65
N LEU A 182 -21.42 3.38 -9.81
CA LEU A 182 -20.91 4.75 -9.96
C LEU A 182 -21.79 5.82 -9.30
N SER A 183 -23.12 5.60 -9.24
CA SER A 183 -24.11 6.65 -8.96
C SER A 183 -24.01 7.31 -7.59
N ARG A 184 -23.53 6.58 -6.58
CA ARG A 184 -23.44 7.10 -5.21
C ARG A 184 -22.31 8.10 -5.05
N PHE A 185 -21.12 7.77 -5.57
CA PHE A 185 -19.89 8.53 -5.34
C PHE A 185 -19.42 9.32 -6.55
N THR A 186 -20.19 9.30 -7.67
CA THR A 186 -19.85 10.06 -8.88
C THR A 186 -21.06 10.80 -9.43
N ASP A 187 -20.83 11.70 -10.39
CA ASP A 187 -21.87 12.42 -11.14
C ASP A 187 -22.53 11.58 -12.26
N TYR A 188 -22.26 10.26 -12.28
CA TYR A 188 -22.93 9.34 -13.19
C TYR A 188 -24.45 9.40 -13.04
N ASN A 189 -25.18 9.56 -14.17
CA ASN A 189 -26.64 9.72 -14.20
C ASN A 189 -27.33 9.04 -15.38
N ASP A 190 -26.62 8.26 -16.18
CA ASP A 190 -27.21 7.56 -17.36
C ASP A 190 -27.78 6.19 -16.99
N TYR A 191 -28.85 6.21 -16.20
CA TYR A 191 -29.55 4.98 -15.78
C TYR A 191 -30.29 4.29 -16.93
N ALA A 192 -30.59 5.00 -18.03
CA ALA A 192 -31.30 4.45 -19.18
C ALA A 192 -30.44 3.51 -20.03
N SER A 193 -29.12 3.61 -19.93
CA SER A 193 -28.17 2.76 -20.69
C SER A 193 -28.17 1.30 -20.21
N GLY A 194 -28.71 1.01 -19.03
CA GLY A 194 -28.58 -0.29 -18.38
C GLY A 194 -27.17 -0.57 -17.82
N LYS A 195 -26.25 0.37 -17.94
CA LYS A 195 -24.91 0.36 -17.35
C LYS A 195 -24.92 1.08 -16.00
N GLY A 196 -23.87 0.97 -15.23
CA GLY A 196 -23.76 1.68 -13.98
C GLY A 196 -22.73 1.11 -13.02
N MET A 197 -22.30 -0.12 -13.29
CA MET A 197 -21.22 -0.76 -12.54
C MET A 197 -19.85 -0.28 -13.05
N VAL A 198 -18.85 -0.23 -12.19
CA VAL A 198 -17.47 0.06 -12.57
C VAL A 198 -17.01 -0.87 -13.71
N ALA A 199 -17.34 -2.16 -13.61
CA ALA A 199 -17.00 -3.17 -14.60
C ALA A 199 -17.66 -3.00 -15.99
N ASP A 200 -18.61 -2.08 -16.12
CA ASP A 200 -19.21 -1.73 -17.43
C ASP A 200 -18.37 -0.76 -18.24
N PHE A 201 -17.37 -0.10 -17.62
CA PHE A 201 -16.59 1.00 -18.18
C PHE A 201 -15.10 0.72 -18.20
N THR A 202 -14.42 1.15 -19.26
CA THR A 202 -12.95 1.23 -19.27
C THR A 202 -12.48 2.41 -18.41
N LEU A 203 -11.18 2.43 -18.05
CA LEU A 203 -10.57 3.54 -17.33
C LEU A 203 -10.75 4.87 -18.09
N GLU A 204 -10.57 4.86 -19.42
CA GLU A 204 -10.79 6.03 -20.26
C GLU A 204 -12.23 6.55 -20.15
N GLU A 205 -13.21 5.66 -20.21
CA GLU A 205 -14.62 6.01 -20.08
C GLU A 205 -14.95 6.57 -18.67
N LEU A 206 -14.34 6.02 -17.61
CA LEU A 206 -14.49 6.52 -16.24
C LEU A 206 -13.87 7.91 -16.04
N GLY A 207 -12.85 8.28 -16.81
CA GLY A 207 -12.17 9.57 -16.73
C GLY A 207 -13.07 10.79 -16.96
N ARG A 208 -14.27 10.61 -17.52
CA ARG A 208 -15.27 11.66 -17.72
C ARG A 208 -16.08 12.00 -16.46
N PHE A 209 -16.17 11.07 -15.49
CA PHE A 209 -16.92 11.26 -14.27
C PHE A 209 -16.12 12.00 -13.21
N ARG A 210 -16.86 12.64 -12.29
CA ARG A 210 -16.32 13.37 -11.16
C ARG A 210 -16.86 12.78 -9.87
N LEU A 211 -15.98 12.69 -8.88
CA LEU A 211 -16.33 12.23 -7.55
C LEU A 211 -17.24 13.23 -6.84
N LYS A 212 -18.11 12.70 -5.99
CA LYS A 212 -18.96 13.49 -5.07
C LYS A 212 -18.42 13.43 -3.65
N THR A 213 -18.56 14.54 -2.96
CA THR A 213 -18.44 14.61 -1.50
C THR A 213 -19.53 13.78 -0.80
N THR A 214 -19.37 13.52 0.47
CA THR A 214 -20.33 12.71 1.26
C THR A 214 -21.72 13.32 1.31
N ASP A 215 -21.85 14.67 1.21
CA ASP A 215 -23.13 15.39 1.11
C ASP A 215 -23.70 15.45 -0.33
N GLY A 216 -23.05 14.76 -1.29
CA GLY A 216 -23.53 14.61 -2.66
C GLY A 216 -23.14 15.73 -3.63
N LYS A 217 -22.31 16.69 -3.21
CA LYS A 217 -21.82 17.77 -4.08
C LYS A 217 -20.76 17.23 -5.05
N VAL A 218 -20.93 17.50 -6.33
CA VAL A 218 -19.95 17.14 -7.37
C VAL A 218 -18.69 18.01 -7.21
N SER A 219 -17.53 17.36 -7.21
CA SER A 219 -16.22 18.01 -7.13
C SER A 219 -15.55 18.08 -8.50
N ASP A 220 -14.31 18.57 -8.55
CA ASP A 220 -13.42 18.50 -9.71
C ASP A 220 -12.57 17.22 -9.74
N GLN A 221 -12.64 16.41 -8.68
CA GLN A 221 -11.81 15.22 -8.52
C GLN A 221 -12.29 14.09 -9.43
N LYS A 222 -11.34 13.43 -10.10
CA LYS A 222 -11.56 12.20 -10.86
C LYS A 222 -11.42 10.98 -9.94
N ILE A 223 -11.92 9.85 -10.41
CA ILE A 223 -11.63 8.54 -9.79
C ILE A 223 -10.15 8.24 -10.04
N PRO A 224 -9.31 8.09 -9.00
CA PRO A 224 -7.90 7.77 -9.22
C PRO A 224 -7.69 6.27 -9.46
N THR A 225 -6.63 5.91 -10.17
CA THR A 225 -6.14 4.54 -10.19
C THR A 225 -5.36 4.25 -8.90
N LEU A 226 -5.31 2.96 -8.50
CA LEU A 226 -4.48 2.55 -7.38
C LEU A 226 -3.00 2.87 -7.63
N GLU A 227 -2.54 2.73 -8.89
CA GLU A 227 -1.17 3.07 -9.28
C GLU A 227 -0.86 4.56 -9.04
N GLU A 228 -1.73 5.48 -9.46
CA GLU A 228 -1.57 6.93 -9.19
C GLU A 228 -1.45 7.20 -7.69
N VAL A 229 -2.31 6.57 -6.88
CA VAL A 229 -2.30 6.71 -5.42
C VAL A 229 -0.97 6.21 -4.83
N LEU A 230 -0.58 4.98 -5.14
CA LEU A 230 0.63 4.40 -4.58
C LEU A 230 1.88 5.16 -5.00
N MET A 231 1.96 5.59 -6.27
CA MET A 231 3.13 6.34 -6.76
C MET A 231 3.27 7.72 -6.10
N GLU A 232 2.18 8.42 -5.82
CA GLU A 232 2.24 9.74 -5.17
C GLU A 232 2.55 9.65 -3.67
N PHE A 233 1.99 8.64 -2.99
CA PHE A 233 2.05 8.56 -1.53
C PHE A 233 3.06 7.53 -0.99
N ARG A 234 3.76 6.83 -1.87
CA ARG A 234 4.85 5.92 -1.52
C ARG A 234 5.88 6.62 -0.62
N GLY A 235 6.14 6.02 0.54
CA GLY A 235 7.07 6.57 1.53
C GLY A 235 6.50 7.65 2.44
N LYS A 236 5.23 8.07 2.26
CA LYS A 236 4.59 9.11 3.10
C LYS A 236 3.60 8.53 4.11
N VAL A 237 2.93 7.44 3.75
CA VAL A 237 1.87 6.80 4.54
C VAL A 237 1.73 5.34 4.10
N TRP A 238 1.21 4.49 4.97
CA TRP A 238 0.84 3.11 4.63
C TRP A 238 -0.61 3.04 4.18
N PHE A 239 -0.94 2.00 3.40
CA PHE A 239 -2.30 1.79 2.91
C PHE A 239 -2.91 0.49 3.42
N ASN A 240 -4.21 0.54 3.72
CA ASN A 240 -5.08 -0.62 3.84
C ASN A 240 -5.99 -0.64 2.61
N LEU A 241 -5.93 -1.71 1.81
CA LEU A 241 -6.77 -1.87 0.64
C LEU A 241 -8.00 -2.70 1.00
N ASP A 242 -9.15 -2.04 1.12
CA ASP A 242 -10.43 -2.70 1.32
C ASP A 242 -11.01 -3.22 -0.02
N LYS A 243 -12.06 -4.03 0.06
CA LYS A 243 -12.72 -4.75 -1.05
C LYS A 243 -11.90 -5.87 -1.69
N CYS A 244 -10.70 -6.16 -1.21
CA CYS A 244 -9.92 -7.28 -1.70
C CYS A 244 -10.57 -8.66 -1.50
N MET A 245 -11.66 -8.75 -0.69
CA MET A 245 -12.47 -9.97 -0.49
C MET A 245 -13.67 -10.06 -1.44
N GLU A 246 -14.03 -9.01 -2.14
CA GLU A 246 -15.20 -9.01 -3.03
C GLU A 246 -14.97 -9.90 -4.26
N SER A 247 -16.03 -10.58 -4.73
CA SER A 247 -15.93 -11.57 -5.82
C SER A 247 -15.62 -10.96 -7.18
N ASP A 248 -15.90 -9.67 -7.37
CA ASP A 248 -15.63 -8.89 -8.58
C ASP A 248 -14.26 -8.17 -8.52
N VAL A 249 -13.52 -8.30 -7.42
CA VAL A 249 -12.17 -7.78 -7.27
C VAL A 249 -11.14 -8.92 -7.36
N SER A 250 -10.32 -8.92 -8.42
CA SER A 250 -9.22 -9.87 -8.58
C SER A 250 -8.06 -9.46 -7.67
N ILE A 251 -7.75 -10.30 -6.70
CA ILE A 251 -6.61 -10.09 -5.79
C ILE A 251 -5.28 -10.09 -6.54
N GLU A 252 -5.16 -10.88 -7.62
CA GLU A 252 -3.97 -10.95 -8.48
C GLU A 252 -3.68 -9.59 -9.11
N LYS A 253 -4.72 -8.94 -9.69
CA LYS A 253 -4.57 -7.62 -10.31
C LYS A 253 -4.20 -6.55 -9.30
N VAL A 254 -4.80 -6.57 -8.11
CA VAL A 254 -4.47 -5.63 -7.04
C VAL A 254 -3.02 -5.84 -6.59
N TYR A 255 -2.61 -7.10 -6.38
CA TYR A 255 -1.24 -7.44 -6.02
C TYR A 255 -0.23 -6.97 -7.08
N ASP A 256 -0.49 -7.22 -8.38
CA ASP A 256 0.39 -6.83 -9.49
C ASP A 256 0.61 -5.30 -9.54
N VAL A 257 -0.43 -4.50 -9.23
CA VAL A 257 -0.29 -3.04 -9.11
C VAL A 257 0.61 -2.67 -7.94
N VAL A 258 0.38 -3.26 -6.76
CA VAL A 258 1.15 -2.99 -5.54
C VAL A 258 2.63 -3.39 -5.72
N GLU A 259 2.88 -4.55 -6.36
CA GLU A 259 4.22 -5.06 -6.63
C GLU A 259 4.98 -4.14 -7.60
N ARG A 260 4.39 -3.81 -8.76
CA ARG A 260 5.08 -2.95 -9.76
C ARG A 260 5.33 -1.53 -9.26
N CYS A 261 4.55 -1.04 -8.28
CA CYS A 261 4.80 0.22 -7.59
C CYS A 261 5.88 0.11 -6.51
N GLY A 262 6.41 -1.08 -6.20
CA GLY A 262 7.38 -1.30 -5.12
C GLY A 262 6.77 -1.06 -3.73
N CYS A 263 5.48 -1.37 -3.54
CA CYS A 263 4.72 -1.00 -2.34
C CYS A 263 4.29 -2.21 -1.49
N LEU A 264 4.80 -3.43 -1.73
CA LEU A 264 4.36 -4.63 -1.00
C LEU A 264 4.61 -4.55 0.50
N ASP A 265 5.66 -3.85 0.96
CA ASP A 265 5.91 -3.60 2.40
C ASP A 265 5.40 -2.23 2.86
N ARG A 266 4.40 -1.68 2.18
CA ARG A 266 3.70 -0.41 2.52
C ARG A 266 2.19 -0.54 2.49
N VAL A 267 1.70 -1.69 2.07
CA VAL A 267 0.29 -1.97 1.81
C VAL A 267 -0.12 -3.25 2.51
N GLN A 268 -1.29 -3.26 3.10
CA GLN A 268 -1.95 -4.49 3.55
C GLN A 268 -3.24 -4.72 2.77
N PHE A 269 -3.51 -5.98 2.44
CA PHE A 269 -4.69 -6.41 1.70
C PHE A 269 -5.77 -6.86 2.68
N TYR A 270 -6.87 -6.11 2.78
CA TYR A 270 -7.98 -6.52 3.62
C TYR A 270 -8.83 -7.57 2.90
N ILE A 271 -8.86 -8.77 3.48
CA ILE A 271 -9.49 -9.94 2.88
C ILE A 271 -10.58 -10.56 3.78
N SER A 272 -11.00 -9.87 4.86
CA SER A 272 -11.91 -10.46 5.86
C SER A 272 -11.36 -11.79 6.42
N ASP A 273 -12.10 -12.88 6.35
CA ASP A 273 -11.66 -14.23 6.76
C ASP A 273 -11.54 -15.21 5.57
N ASP A 274 -11.32 -14.66 4.36
CA ASP A 274 -11.16 -15.42 3.12
C ASP A 274 -9.83 -16.18 3.10
N THR A 275 -9.93 -17.50 3.24
CA THR A 275 -8.76 -18.38 3.27
C THR A 275 -8.11 -18.61 1.92
N ASP A 276 -8.86 -18.54 0.82
CA ASP A 276 -8.32 -18.75 -0.52
C ASP A 276 -7.42 -17.58 -0.92
N ARG A 277 -7.85 -16.36 -0.61
CA ARG A 277 -7.03 -15.16 -0.81
C ARG A 277 -5.83 -15.09 0.14
N ALA A 278 -6.00 -15.51 1.41
CA ALA A 278 -4.89 -15.62 2.34
C ALA A 278 -3.83 -16.62 1.87
N ASP A 279 -4.27 -17.78 1.39
CA ASP A 279 -3.42 -18.81 0.79
C ASP A 279 -2.67 -18.28 -0.45
N TRP A 280 -3.37 -17.55 -1.31
CA TRP A 280 -2.77 -17.01 -2.52
C TRP A 280 -1.70 -15.95 -2.18
N LEU A 281 -2.02 -14.94 -1.35
CA LEU A 281 -1.09 -13.88 -0.94
C LEU A 281 0.16 -14.43 -0.24
N SER A 282 -0.01 -15.44 0.63
CA SER A 282 1.12 -16.03 1.38
C SER A 282 2.08 -16.85 0.51
N ARG A 283 1.66 -17.28 -0.68
CA ARG A 283 2.51 -18.01 -1.65
C ARG A 283 3.27 -17.11 -2.60
N GLN A 284 2.92 -15.83 -2.69
CA GLN A 284 3.63 -14.89 -3.57
C GLN A 284 5.07 -14.65 -3.08
N LYS A 285 5.93 -14.13 -3.96
CA LYS A 285 7.33 -13.79 -3.65
C LYS A 285 7.71 -12.48 -4.35
N PRO A 286 7.70 -11.37 -3.61
CA PRO A 286 7.45 -11.23 -2.16
C PRO A 286 6.00 -11.54 -1.74
N GLN A 287 5.79 -11.85 -0.46
CA GLN A 287 4.45 -12.11 0.07
C GLN A 287 3.65 -10.80 0.23
N GLY A 288 2.33 -10.85 -0.03
CA GLY A 288 1.43 -9.76 0.31
C GLY A 288 1.09 -9.73 1.81
N ILE A 289 1.10 -8.56 2.44
CA ILE A 289 0.73 -8.41 3.86
C ILE A 289 -0.78 -8.56 3.99
N ILE A 290 -1.21 -9.56 4.75
CA ILE A 290 -2.60 -9.92 4.93
C ILE A 290 -3.20 -9.14 6.09
N ALA A 291 -4.36 -8.50 5.88
CA ALA A 291 -5.18 -7.85 6.90
C ALA A 291 -6.51 -8.60 7.05
N PRO A 292 -6.60 -9.56 7.97
CA PRO A 292 -7.82 -10.33 8.19
C PRO A 292 -8.75 -9.65 9.19
N HIS A 293 -10.00 -10.15 9.25
CA HIS A 293 -11.01 -9.78 10.22
C HIS A 293 -11.39 -10.99 11.07
N ALA A 294 -11.47 -10.82 12.38
CA ALA A 294 -11.86 -11.87 13.30
C ALA A 294 -12.74 -11.36 14.44
N ASN A 295 -13.91 -11.99 14.60
CA ASN A 295 -14.85 -11.76 15.71
C ASN A 295 -15.06 -13.02 16.58
N LYS A 296 -14.35 -14.12 16.27
CA LYS A 296 -14.44 -15.42 16.96
C LYS A 296 -13.05 -16.05 17.06
N GLU A 297 -12.80 -16.78 18.14
CA GLU A 297 -11.50 -17.41 18.41
C GLU A 297 -11.06 -18.41 17.33
N GLU A 298 -12.00 -19.14 16.73
CA GLU A 298 -11.71 -20.06 15.63
C GLU A 298 -11.15 -19.31 14.41
N VAL A 299 -11.78 -18.19 14.01
CA VAL A 299 -11.34 -17.35 12.91
C VAL A 299 -10.01 -16.69 13.25
N LEU A 300 -9.86 -16.15 14.47
CA LEU A 300 -8.63 -15.55 14.96
C LEU A 300 -7.45 -16.53 14.87
N THR A 301 -7.63 -17.74 15.35
CA THR A 301 -6.59 -18.79 15.34
C THR A 301 -6.21 -19.16 13.91
N ARG A 302 -7.21 -19.33 13.04
CA ARG A 302 -7.00 -19.69 11.63
C ARG A 302 -6.25 -18.59 10.89
N MET A 303 -6.73 -17.34 10.99
CA MET A 303 -6.14 -16.22 10.24
C MET A 303 -4.78 -15.79 10.77
N ALA A 304 -4.55 -15.88 12.08
CA ALA A 304 -3.24 -15.56 12.66
C ALA A 304 -2.15 -16.61 12.34
N ALA A 305 -2.51 -17.76 11.78
CA ALA A 305 -1.56 -18.77 11.32
C ALA A 305 -0.93 -18.42 9.95
N TYR A 306 -1.53 -17.51 9.20
CA TYR A 306 -0.96 -17.03 7.94
C TYR A 306 0.22 -16.07 8.18
N SER A 307 1.08 -15.96 7.20
CA SER A 307 2.23 -15.03 7.20
C SER A 307 2.35 -14.36 5.83
N PRO A 308 2.56 -13.04 5.79
CA PRO A 308 2.66 -12.12 6.93
C PRO A 308 1.29 -11.55 7.35
N VAL A 309 0.91 -11.77 8.60
CA VAL A 309 -0.22 -11.12 9.28
C VAL A 309 0.34 -10.31 10.45
N TYR A 310 0.24 -8.99 10.38
CA TYR A 310 0.71 -8.09 11.44
C TYR A 310 -0.42 -7.42 12.21
N MET A 311 -1.59 -7.32 11.60
CA MET A 311 -2.77 -6.68 12.16
C MET A 311 -4.00 -7.53 11.93
N ILE A 312 -4.92 -7.54 12.88
CA ILE A 312 -6.20 -8.23 12.77
C ILE A 312 -7.30 -7.26 13.17
N GLN A 313 -8.24 -7.06 12.26
CA GLN A 313 -9.40 -6.20 12.49
C GLN A 313 -10.49 -6.97 13.23
N THR A 314 -11.24 -6.27 14.09
CA THR A 314 -12.45 -6.76 14.75
C THR A 314 -13.53 -5.70 14.74
N SER A 315 -14.79 -6.12 14.69
CA SER A 315 -15.92 -5.18 14.73
C SER A 315 -16.02 -4.51 16.10
N THR A 316 -16.47 -3.26 16.12
CA THR A 316 -16.63 -2.38 17.28
C THR A 316 -17.27 -3.08 18.48
N GLN A 317 -18.38 -3.80 18.25
CA GLN A 317 -19.14 -4.48 19.28
C GLN A 317 -18.37 -5.64 19.98
N TYR A 318 -17.31 -6.17 19.38
CA TYR A 318 -16.46 -7.21 19.94
C TYR A 318 -15.18 -6.69 20.57
N ALA A 319 -14.86 -5.39 20.42
CA ALA A 319 -13.60 -4.81 20.85
C ALA A 319 -13.47 -4.62 22.38
N GLY A 320 -13.95 -5.59 23.16
CA GLY A 320 -13.78 -5.65 24.62
C GLY A 320 -12.38 -6.14 25.06
N ALA A 321 -11.99 -5.85 26.29
CA ALA A 321 -10.64 -6.05 26.81
C ALA A 321 -10.10 -7.47 26.63
N SER A 322 -10.89 -8.52 26.92
CA SER A 322 -10.45 -9.91 26.78
C SER A 322 -10.22 -10.31 25.32
N TRP A 323 -11.10 -9.86 24.41
CA TRP A 323 -10.97 -10.15 23.00
C TRP A 323 -9.78 -9.41 22.37
N ILE A 324 -9.62 -8.13 22.66
CA ILE A 324 -8.46 -7.33 22.25
C ILE A 324 -7.16 -7.94 22.77
N SER A 325 -7.14 -8.43 24.01
CA SER A 325 -5.98 -9.15 24.55
C SER A 325 -5.64 -10.42 23.75
N SER A 326 -6.66 -11.20 23.35
CA SER A 326 -6.47 -12.39 22.51
C SER A 326 -5.89 -12.04 21.13
N ILE A 327 -6.36 -10.96 20.51
CA ILE A 327 -5.77 -10.47 19.25
C ILE A 327 -4.34 -10.00 19.47
N ASN A 328 -4.10 -9.14 20.47
CA ASN A 328 -2.79 -8.57 20.76
C ASN A 328 -1.71 -9.60 21.15
N ALA A 329 -2.11 -10.80 21.55
CA ALA A 329 -1.19 -11.92 21.76
C ALA A 329 -0.65 -12.51 20.42
N ARG A 330 -1.22 -12.16 19.28
CA ARG A 330 -0.90 -12.72 17.95
C ARG A 330 -0.51 -11.65 16.93
N ALA A 331 -1.20 -10.50 16.94
CA ALA A 331 -1.05 -9.40 16.00
C ALA A 331 -1.54 -8.08 16.63
N LEU A 332 -1.33 -6.95 15.97
CA LEU A 332 -1.89 -5.66 16.43
C LEU A 332 -3.40 -5.63 16.20
N SER A 333 -4.17 -5.25 17.22
CA SER A 333 -5.62 -5.13 17.09
C SER A 333 -6.03 -3.84 16.37
N VAL A 334 -6.99 -3.96 15.44
CA VAL A 334 -7.60 -2.85 14.71
C VAL A 334 -9.11 -2.87 14.93
N THR A 335 -9.73 -1.73 15.13
CA THR A 335 -11.20 -1.58 15.12
C THR A 335 -11.61 -0.25 14.51
N ASN A 336 -12.91 -0.10 14.23
CA ASN A 336 -13.46 1.06 13.57
C ASN A 336 -14.18 1.98 14.57
N LEU A 337 -14.13 3.28 14.32
CA LEU A 337 -14.97 4.29 14.94
C LEU A 337 -15.58 5.15 13.82
N LEU A 338 -16.64 4.63 13.22
CA LEU A 338 -17.27 5.15 12.01
C LEU A 338 -18.75 5.45 12.26
N ASP A 339 -19.46 5.98 11.27
CA ASP A 339 -20.87 6.22 11.27
C ASP A 339 -21.35 6.96 12.55
N ASP A 340 -22.37 6.45 13.25
CA ASP A 340 -22.97 7.08 14.44
C ASP A 340 -21.98 7.19 15.60
N GLU A 341 -21.13 6.19 15.85
CA GLU A 341 -20.10 6.24 16.90
C GLU A 341 -19.01 7.27 16.57
N GLY A 342 -18.59 7.35 15.31
CA GLY A 342 -17.63 8.35 14.84
C GLY A 342 -18.21 9.76 14.96
N GLN A 343 -19.47 9.96 14.57
CA GLN A 343 -20.16 11.24 14.72
C GLN A 343 -20.37 11.62 16.19
N ALA A 344 -20.68 10.65 17.05
CA ALA A 344 -20.81 10.87 18.49
C ALA A 344 -19.47 11.32 19.11
N PHE A 345 -18.36 10.67 18.70
CA PHE A 345 -17.01 11.05 19.12
C PHE A 345 -16.67 12.47 18.69
N TYR A 346 -16.92 12.84 17.44
CA TYR A 346 -16.72 14.20 16.94
C TYR A 346 -17.50 15.26 17.73
N ASN A 347 -18.71 14.91 18.16
CA ASN A 347 -19.56 15.76 19.01
C ASN A 347 -19.16 15.73 20.51
N GLY A 348 -18.01 15.15 20.87
CA GLY A 348 -17.45 15.13 22.21
C GLY A 348 -17.86 13.95 23.09
N ASN A 349 -18.61 12.97 22.58
CA ASN A 349 -18.88 11.72 23.31
C ASN A 349 -17.74 10.72 23.12
N THR A 350 -16.83 10.64 24.05
CA THR A 350 -15.65 9.78 23.99
C THR A 350 -15.86 8.37 24.55
N THR A 351 -17.07 7.99 24.99
CA THR A 351 -17.34 6.76 25.75
C THR A 351 -16.83 5.50 25.05
N VAL A 352 -17.13 5.35 23.74
CA VAL A 352 -16.70 4.19 22.95
C VAL A 352 -15.17 4.19 22.83
N MET A 353 -14.57 5.34 22.52
CA MET A 353 -13.11 5.46 22.38
C MET A 353 -12.37 5.26 23.70
N ASP A 354 -12.92 5.73 24.83
CA ASP A 354 -12.38 5.44 26.16
C ASP A 354 -12.37 3.93 26.47
N GLY A 355 -13.39 3.21 26.00
CA GLY A 355 -13.46 1.75 26.02
C GLY A 355 -12.34 1.09 25.22
N PHE A 356 -12.08 1.54 24.00
CA PHE A 356 -11.00 1.02 23.13
C PHE A 356 -9.61 1.28 23.71
N VAL A 357 -9.37 2.49 24.22
CA VAL A 357 -8.11 2.83 24.92
C VAL A 357 -7.90 1.92 26.12
N SER A 358 -8.95 1.70 26.94
CA SER A 358 -8.90 0.83 28.12
C SER A 358 -8.71 -0.65 27.76
N ALA A 359 -9.30 -1.10 26.65
CA ALA A 359 -9.13 -2.46 26.14
C ALA A 359 -7.74 -2.71 25.53
N GLY A 360 -6.99 -1.66 25.20
CA GLY A 360 -5.65 -1.75 24.62
C GLY A 360 -5.65 -1.96 23.09
N VAL A 361 -6.64 -1.42 22.38
CA VAL A 361 -6.66 -1.37 20.91
C VAL A 361 -5.39 -0.67 20.42
N ARG A 362 -4.80 -1.16 19.32
CA ARG A 362 -3.53 -0.66 18.78
C ARG A 362 -3.70 0.29 17.60
N MET A 363 -4.77 0.15 16.83
CA MET A 363 -5.08 1.05 15.73
C MET A 363 -6.59 1.29 15.64
N ILE A 364 -6.96 2.53 15.34
CA ILE A 364 -8.33 2.95 15.13
C ILE A 364 -8.52 3.48 13.70
N GLN A 365 -9.50 2.94 12.99
CA GLN A 365 -9.96 3.50 11.72
C GLN A 365 -11.09 4.49 11.99
N CYS A 366 -10.96 5.72 11.48
CA CYS A 366 -11.93 6.78 11.76
C CYS A 366 -12.06 7.78 10.60
N ASP A 367 -13.14 8.56 10.63
CA ASP A 367 -13.41 9.66 9.71
C ASP A 367 -12.86 11.02 10.19
N TYR A 368 -12.34 11.09 11.43
CA TYR A 368 -11.92 12.33 12.10
C TYR A 368 -10.50 12.20 12.67
N PRO A 369 -9.47 12.03 11.80
CA PRO A 369 -8.12 11.73 12.26
C PRO A 369 -7.46 12.86 13.07
N ALA A 370 -7.78 14.13 12.79
CA ALA A 370 -7.21 15.26 13.53
C ALA A 370 -7.72 15.30 14.99
N GLU A 371 -9.04 15.17 15.16
CA GLU A 371 -9.68 15.11 16.47
C GLU A 371 -9.26 13.84 17.25
N MET A 372 -9.07 12.74 16.53
CA MET A 372 -8.56 11.50 17.09
C MET A 372 -7.13 11.67 17.60
N ASP A 373 -6.25 12.34 16.86
CA ASP A 373 -4.87 12.63 17.27
C ASP A 373 -4.85 13.50 18.54
N GLU A 374 -5.66 14.56 18.57
CA GLU A 374 -5.76 15.42 19.76
C GLU A 374 -6.24 14.61 20.99
N TYR A 375 -7.29 13.81 20.82
CA TYR A 375 -7.79 12.93 21.88
C TYR A 375 -6.72 11.96 22.39
N LEU A 376 -6.01 11.28 21.48
CA LEU A 376 -4.98 10.30 21.84
C LEU A 376 -3.76 10.95 22.50
N ARG A 377 -3.33 12.15 22.07
CA ARG A 377 -2.27 12.94 22.71
C ARG A 377 -2.66 13.28 24.14
N GLY A 378 -3.89 13.71 24.39
CA GLY A 378 -4.42 13.99 25.73
C GLY A 378 -4.36 12.80 26.69
N ARG A 379 -4.21 11.58 26.16
CA ARG A 379 -4.10 10.31 26.92
C ARG A 379 -2.71 9.67 26.86
N GLY A 380 -1.71 10.35 26.30
CA GLY A 380 -0.35 9.84 26.15
C GLY A 380 -0.22 8.65 25.17
N LYS A 381 -1.16 8.53 24.21
CA LYS A 381 -1.22 7.43 23.23
C LYS A 381 -0.58 7.79 21.88
N ARG A 382 -0.05 9.00 21.72
CA ARG A 382 0.70 9.46 20.52
C ARG A 382 2.13 9.75 20.86
#